data_d17de53e756bde92c6391001b1ed4203
#
_entry.id   d17de53e756bde92c6391001b1ed4203
#
_cell.length_a   1.000
_cell.length_b   1.000
_cell.length_c   1.000
_cell.angle_alpha   90.00
_cell.angle_beta   90.00
_cell.angle_gamma   90.00
#
_symmetry.space_group_name_H-M   'P 1'
#
loop_
_entity.id
_entity.type
_entity.pdbx_description
1 polymer ?
#
loop_
_entity_poly.entity_id
_entity_poly.type
_entity_poly.pdbx_seq_one_letter_code
_entity_poly.pdbx_strand_id
1 'polypeptide(L)' 'MSGVGPEQLTDRERQVLRLMADGLSNAEIAGSLTLSEHTVKTHVQNLLGKLRLRNRVHAVVYAFETGLRTPR' A
#
# COMPACT_ATOMS: atom_id res chain seq x y z
N MET A 1 -5.75 -7.47 -21.14
CA MET A 1 -4.79 -7.32 -20.34
C MET A 1 -5.08 -6.35 -19.28
N SER A 2 -4.66 -6.37 -18.30
CA SER A 2 -5.05 -5.55 -17.34
C SER A 2 -4.11 -4.48 -17.10
N GLY A 3 -3.98 -3.54 -17.20
CA GLY A 3 -3.04 -2.53 -16.91
C GLY A 3 -2.88 -2.17 -15.46
N VAL A 4 -3.36 -2.99 -14.57
CA VAL A 4 -3.29 -2.65 -13.16
C VAL A 4 -2.07 -3.29 -12.52
N GLY A 5 -1.11 -2.50 -12.11
CA GLY A 5 0.10 -2.99 -11.49
C GLY A 5 0.75 -1.95 -10.61
N PRO A 6 1.83 -2.31 -9.91
CA PRO A 6 2.47 -1.37 -8.99
C PRO A 6 2.98 -0.11 -9.66
N GLU A 7 3.26 -0.17 -10.95
CA GLU A 7 3.73 0.99 -11.69
C GLU A 7 2.67 2.08 -11.81
N GLN A 8 1.41 1.75 -11.53
CA GLN A 8 0.33 2.75 -11.55
C GLN A 8 0.23 3.52 -10.24
N LEU A 9 0.97 3.11 -9.24
CA LEU A 9 0.99 3.80 -7.95
C LEU A 9 2.01 4.92 -7.98
N THR A 10 1.73 5.98 -7.23
CA THR A 10 2.75 6.99 -6.97
C THR A 10 3.83 6.40 -6.07
N ASP A 11 4.98 7.05 -6.01
CA ASP A 11 6.06 6.60 -5.13
C ASP A 11 5.59 6.52 -3.68
N ARG A 12 4.79 7.48 -3.25
CA ARG A 12 4.29 7.51 -1.87
C ARG A 12 3.30 6.36 -1.64
N GLU A 13 2.45 6.07 -2.62
CA GLU A 13 1.52 4.95 -2.50
C GLU A 13 2.25 3.62 -2.42
N ARG A 14 3.30 3.44 -3.22
CA ARG A 14 4.13 2.22 -3.13
C ARG A 14 4.79 2.11 -1.77
N GLN A 15 5.27 3.23 -1.25
CA GLN A 15 5.88 3.27 0.07
C GLN A 15 4.90 2.85 1.16
N VAL A 16 3.67 3.38 1.09
CA VAL A 16 2.61 3.02 2.02
C VAL A 16 2.28 1.53 1.89
N LEU A 17 2.16 1.03 0.68
CA LEU A 17 1.85 -0.38 0.45
C LEU A 17 2.93 -1.30 1.04
N ARG A 18 4.20 -0.95 0.87
CA ARG A 18 5.28 -1.74 1.47
C ARG A 18 5.19 -1.79 2.99
N LEU A 19 4.89 -0.65 3.61
CA LEU A 19 4.77 -0.60 5.06
C LEU A 19 3.55 -1.38 5.54
N MET A 20 2.46 -1.36 4.78
CA MET A 20 1.32 -2.21 5.07
C MET A 20 1.72 -3.69 5.04
N ALA A 21 2.50 -4.08 4.05
CA ALA A 21 2.96 -5.46 3.92
C ALA A 21 3.93 -5.85 5.04
N ASP A 22 4.59 -4.86 5.65
CA ASP A 22 5.42 -5.08 6.84
C ASP A 22 4.59 -5.23 8.12
N GLY A 23 3.28 -5.04 8.02
CA GLY A 23 2.40 -5.20 9.16
C GLY A 23 2.15 -3.94 9.95
N LEU A 24 2.56 -2.78 9.46
CA LEU A 24 2.35 -1.53 10.17
C LEU A 24 0.89 -1.08 10.07
N SER A 25 0.38 -0.52 11.15
CA SER A 25 -0.92 0.14 11.16
C SER A 25 -0.81 1.50 10.47
N ASN A 26 -1.96 2.11 10.18
CA ASN A 26 -1.96 3.46 9.60
C ASN A 26 -1.26 4.46 10.52
N ALA A 27 -1.45 4.34 11.83
CA ALA A 27 -0.77 5.22 12.78
C ALA A 27 0.75 5.04 12.72
N GLU A 28 1.20 3.80 12.62
CA GLU A 28 2.63 3.50 12.54
C GLU A 28 3.21 3.99 11.21
N ILE A 29 2.48 3.83 10.12
CA ILE A 29 2.90 4.33 8.82
C ILE A 29 3.01 5.86 8.87
N ALA A 30 2.01 6.51 9.47
CA ALA A 30 2.02 7.97 9.60
C ALA A 30 3.27 8.44 10.35
N GLY A 31 3.61 7.77 11.44
CA GLY A 31 4.81 8.11 12.19
C GLY A 31 6.08 7.88 11.37
N SER A 32 6.14 6.78 10.64
CA SER A 32 7.30 6.43 9.84
C SER A 32 7.54 7.43 8.69
N LEU A 33 6.46 7.92 8.08
CA LEU A 33 6.56 8.81 6.92
C LEU A 33 6.40 10.29 7.29
N THR A 34 6.21 10.59 8.55
CA THR A 34 5.98 11.96 9.02
C THR A 34 4.75 12.56 8.34
N LEU A 35 3.67 11.81 8.33
CA LEU A 35 2.38 12.22 7.77
C LEU A 35 1.31 12.12 8.84
N SER A 36 0.16 12.76 8.60
CA SER A 36 -0.99 12.55 9.46
C SER A 36 -1.61 11.18 9.15
N GLU A 37 -2.29 10.62 10.13
CA GLU A 37 -3.00 9.37 9.95
C GLU A 37 -4.08 9.50 8.87
N HIS A 38 -4.74 10.66 8.82
CA HIS A 38 -5.74 10.93 7.80
C HIS A 38 -5.13 10.87 6.38
N THR A 39 -3.96 11.44 6.21
CA THR A 39 -3.26 11.41 4.92
C THR A 39 -2.90 9.97 4.52
N VAL A 40 -2.43 9.17 5.49
CA VAL A 40 -2.13 7.76 5.23
C VAL A 40 -3.40 7.03 4.81
N LYS A 41 -4.51 7.27 5.50
CA LYS A 41 -5.79 6.64 5.15
C LYS A 41 -6.19 6.97 3.72
N THR A 42 -6.01 8.22 3.30
CA THR A 42 -6.29 8.63 1.93
C THR A 42 -5.41 7.89 0.94
N HIS A 43 -4.12 7.77 1.23
CA HIS A 43 -3.21 6.99 0.37
C HIS A 43 -3.64 5.54 0.27
N VAL A 44 -4.05 4.93 1.39
CA VAL A 44 -4.52 3.54 1.40
C VAL A 44 -5.76 3.40 0.53
N GLN A 45 -6.72 4.29 0.69
CA GLN A 45 -7.94 4.25 -0.12
C GLN A 45 -7.64 4.39 -1.61
N ASN A 46 -6.72 5.30 -1.95
CA ASN A 46 -6.37 5.52 -3.34
C ASN A 46 -5.66 4.31 -3.95
N LEU A 47 -4.71 3.72 -3.23
CA LEU A 47 -4.02 2.55 -3.78
C LEU A 47 -4.94 1.35 -3.91
N LEU A 48 -5.85 1.14 -2.95
CA LEU A 48 -6.81 0.06 -3.06
C LEU A 48 -7.71 0.25 -4.29
N GLY A 49 -8.15 1.48 -4.52
CA GLY A 49 -8.97 1.79 -5.69
C GLY A 49 -8.23 1.59 -7.00
N LYS A 50 -6.98 2.06 -7.07
CA LYS A 50 -6.16 1.91 -8.28
C LYS A 50 -5.90 0.45 -8.61
N LEU A 51 -5.67 -0.38 -7.59
CA LEU A 51 -5.37 -1.79 -7.77
C LEU A 51 -6.62 -2.66 -7.76
N ARG A 52 -7.79 -2.06 -7.57
CA ARG A 52 -9.07 -2.78 -7.54
C ARG A 52 -9.08 -3.87 -6.48
N LEU A 53 -8.54 -3.56 -5.32
CA LEU A 53 -8.49 -4.48 -4.19
C LEU A 53 -9.60 -4.14 -3.21
N ARG A 54 -10.12 -5.15 -2.53
CA ARG A 54 -11.28 -4.97 -1.66
C ARG A 54 -10.91 -4.42 -0.29
N ASN A 55 -9.75 -4.81 0.21
CA ASN A 55 -9.41 -4.46 1.57
C ASN A 55 -7.90 -4.57 1.77
N ARG A 56 -7.49 -4.24 2.99
CA ARG A 56 -6.07 -4.20 3.37
C ARG A 56 -5.38 -5.55 3.24
N VAL A 57 -6.08 -6.65 3.56
CA VAL A 57 -5.49 -7.98 3.48
C VAL A 57 -5.12 -8.29 2.03
N HIS A 58 -6.01 -7.96 1.10
CA HIS A 58 -5.73 -8.17 -0.32
C HIS A 58 -4.54 -7.34 -0.79
N ALA A 59 -4.39 -6.15 -0.23
CA ALA A 59 -3.24 -5.29 -0.57
C ALA A 59 -1.93 -5.93 -0.11
N VAL A 60 -1.92 -6.51 1.08
CA VAL A 60 -0.72 -7.18 1.59
C VAL A 60 -0.36 -8.37 0.70
N VAL A 61 -1.34 -9.20 0.34
CA VAL A 61 -1.12 -10.33 -0.55
C VAL A 61 -0.58 -9.85 -1.90
N TYR A 62 -1.19 -8.81 -2.43
CA TYR A 62 -0.77 -8.23 -3.70
C TYR A 62 0.70 -7.79 -3.67
N ALA A 63 1.13 -7.15 -2.57
CA ALA A 63 2.50 -6.68 -2.44
C ALA A 63 3.50 -7.84 -2.52
N PHE A 64 3.18 -8.98 -1.90
CA PHE A 64 4.04 -10.15 -1.97
C PHE A 64 3.99 -10.82 -3.34
N GLU A 65 2.81 -10.90 -3.94
CA GLU A 65 2.66 -11.55 -5.25
C GLU A 65 3.38 -10.81 -6.36
N THR A 66 3.46 -9.49 -6.28
CA THR A 66 4.09 -8.69 -7.32
C THR A 66 5.57 -8.42 -7.05
N GLY A 67 6.11 -8.93 -5.95
CA GLY A 67 7.50 -8.69 -5.60
C GLY A 67 7.78 -7.31 -5.03
N LEU A 68 6.75 -6.50 -4.80
CA LEU A 68 6.92 -5.21 -4.17
C LEU A 68 7.43 -5.38 -2.74
N ARG A 69 7.05 -6.48 -2.10
CA ARG A 69 7.57 -6.89 -0.82
C ARG A 69 7.88 -8.39 -0.90
N THR A 70 9.07 -8.80 -0.50
CA THR A 70 9.45 -10.21 -0.53
C THR A 70 9.41 -10.79 0.89
N PRO A 71 9.06 -12.07 1.03
CA PRO A 71 9.15 -12.74 2.34
C PRO A 71 10.59 -12.80 2.79
N ARG A 72 10.80 -12.78 4.10
CA ARG A 72 12.14 -12.90 4.66
C ARG A 72 12.53 -14.34 4.87
#